data_2e07ccf24fc1561b127fc4543fb43f69
#
_entry.id   2e07ccf24fc1561b127fc4543fb43f69
#
_cell.length_a   1.000
_cell.length_b   1.000
_cell.length_c   1.000
_cell.angle_alpha   90.00
_cell.angle_beta   90.00
_cell.angle_gamma   90.00
#
_symmetry.space_group_name_H-M   'P 1'
#
loop_
_entity.id
_entity.type
_entity.pdbx_description
1 polymer ?
#
loop_
_entity_poly.entity_id
_entity_poly.type
_entity_poly.pdbx_seq_one_letter_code
_entity_poly.pdbx_strand_id
1 'polypeptide(L)'
;MKNIFFVGIIALTTLALVGCSTSTRQTDEKCHITGTANNNLNGKKIFLVPMDRPATMETVDSVVIENGTFEFTSDVNEIKVIRVDYHFRSGVQDLLVVSEPGDLEVVIDSISSAKGTPQNDSLQRWKELTERFNKVCVPFRITGKNAEKAGNVAVAEEMKSKLDSLRNNYRRQSHYLGESMKEGALHDFLLKQFPKTYKKKMPDGSIEEVPFFK
;
A
#
# COMPACT_ATOMS: atom_id res chain seq x y z
N MET A 1 7.96 -8.92 92.84
CA MET A 1 7.22 -7.77 92.31
C MET A 1 8.08 -7.05 91.26
N LYS A 2 7.95 -7.37 90.01
CA LYS A 2 8.46 -6.54 88.88
C LYS A 2 7.68 -6.96 87.67
N ASN A 3 6.78 -6.12 87.19
CA ASN A 3 6.02 -6.26 86.01
C ASN A 3 6.91 -5.87 84.83
N ILE A 4 7.07 -6.81 83.83
CA ILE A 4 7.72 -6.53 82.61
C ILE A 4 6.63 -6.45 81.56
N PHE A 5 6.42 -5.23 81.00
CA PHE A 5 5.56 -4.98 79.89
C PHE A 5 6.30 -5.33 78.62
N PHE A 6 5.76 -6.27 77.87
CA PHE A 6 6.19 -6.59 76.48
C PHE A 6 5.41 -5.68 75.51
N VAL A 7 6.12 -4.73 74.89
CA VAL A 7 5.59 -3.94 73.79
C VAL A 7 5.83 -4.67 72.50
N GLY A 8 4.75 -5.21 71.92
CA GLY A 8 4.81 -5.86 70.60
C GLY A 8 4.79 -4.78 69.50
N ILE A 9 5.86 -4.68 68.75
CA ILE A 9 5.95 -3.89 67.52
C ILE A 9 5.30 -4.66 66.38
N ILE A 10 4.10 -4.19 65.97
CA ILE A 10 3.45 -4.68 64.73
C ILE A 10 4.07 -3.92 63.54
N ALA A 11 4.93 -4.57 62.79
CA ALA A 11 5.44 -4.08 61.53
C ALA A 11 4.35 -4.23 60.44
N LEU A 12 3.75 -3.11 60.09
CA LEU A 12 2.77 -3.04 58.98
C LEU A 12 3.53 -3.00 57.64
N THR A 13 3.69 -4.12 56.99
CA THR A 13 4.23 -4.21 55.61
C THR A 13 3.16 -3.75 54.63
N THR A 14 3.25 -2.53 54.14
CA THR A 14 2.47 -2.05 53.00
C THR A 14 2.98 -2.64 51.72
N LEU A 15 2.24 -3.61 51.21
CA LEU A 15 2.46 -4.18 49.87
C LEU A 15 2.01 -3.14 48.84
N ALA A 16 2.96 -2.42 48.24
CA ALA A 16 2.67 -1.54 47.10
C ALA A 16 2.37 -2.40 45.87
N LEU A 17 1.09 -2.54 45.55
CA LEU A 17 0.63 -3.06 44.25
C LEU A 17 1.02 -2.03 43.18
N VAL A 18 2.13 -2.29 42.49
CA VAL A 18 2.43 -1.61 41.23
C VAL A 18 1.41 -2.13 40.21
N GLY A 19 0.32 -1.42 40.08
CA GLY A 19 -0.65 -1.59 39.02
C GLY A 19 0.03 -1.24 37.70
N CYS A 20 0.47 -2.26 36.97
CA CYS A 20 0.81 -2.12 35.57
C CYS A 20 -0.51 -1.81 34.83
N SER A 21 -0.81 -0.51 34.68
CA SER A 21 -1.87 -0.07 33.78
C SER A 21 -1.41 -0.41 32.34
N THR A 22 -1.74 -1.62 31.90
CA THR A 22 -1.86 -1.90 30.46
C THR A 22 -2.92 -0.95 29.94
N SER A 23 -2.50 0.20 29.41
CA SER A 23 -3.37 1.00 28.56
C SER A 23 -3.70 0.11 27.37
N THR A 24 -4.86 -0.53 27.40
CA THR A 24 -5.53 -1.01 26.20
C THR A 24 -5.66 0.22 25.32
N ARG A 25 -4.72 0.39 24.35
CA ARG A 25 -4.95 1.27 23.22
C ARG A 25 -6.27 0.79 22.62
N GLN A 26 -7.32 1.56 22.85
CA GLN A 26 -8.53 1.46 22.06
C GLN A 26 -8.02 1.64 20.62
N THR A 27 -8.04 0.60 19.82
CA THR A 27 -7.71 0.69 18.41
C THR A 27 -8.76 1.62 17.82
N ASP A 28 -8.36 2.85 17.54
CA ASP A 28 -9.19 3.77 16.78
C ASP A 28 -9.45 3.06 15.45
N GLU A 29 -10.72 2.83 15.11
CA GLU A 29 -11.12 2.12 13.89
C GLU A 29 -10.86 2.97 12.62
N LYS A 30 -10.30 4.18 12.80
CA LYS A 30 -10.01 5.14 11.74
C LYS A 30 -8.58 5.09 11.28
N CYS A 31 -8.40 5.43 10.01
CA CYS A 31 -7.09 5.73 9.44
C CYS A 31 -6.80 7.22 9.59
N HIS A 32 -5.72 7.56 10.27
CA HIS A 32 -5.20 8.93 10.36
C HIS A 32 -4.03 9.07 9.39
N ILE A 33 -4.20 9.90 8.39
CA ILE A 33 -3.18 10.14 7.36
C ILE A 33 -2.54 11.51 7.65
N THR A 34 -1.25 11.51 7.98
CA THR A 34 -0.43 12.71 8.11
C THR A 34 0.50 12.80 6.91
N GLY A 35 0.41 13.88 6.16
CA GLY A 35 1.17 14.02 4.93
C GLY A 35 2.10 15.22 4.92
N THR A 36 3.24 15.05 4.24
CA THR A 36 4.14 16.15 3.87
C THR A 36 4.20 16.31 2.37
N ALA A 37 4.33 17.55 1.91
CA ALA A 37 4.45 17.88 0.50
C ALA A 37 5.46 19.02 0.32
N ASN A 38 5.98 19.16 -0.90
CA ASN A 38 6.88 20.27 -1.20
C ASN A 38 6.17 21.63 -1.01
N ASN A 39 6.87 22.62 -0.43
CA ASN A 39 6.33 23.94 -0.14
C ASN A 39 5.79 24.70 -1.39
N ASN A 40 6.23 24.33 -2.60
CA ASN A 40 5.67 24.89 -3.83
C ASN A 40 4.21 24.46 -4.10
N LEU A 41 3.72 23.48 -3.32
CA LEU A 41 2.34 22.98 -3.35
C LEU A 41 1.44 23.66 -2.32
N ASN A 42 1.97 24.56 -1.48
CA ASN A 42 1.17 25.29 -0.50
C ASN A 42 0.02 26.05 -1.18
N GLY A 43 -1.15 26.03 -0.57
CA GLY A 43 -2.39 26.60 -1.10
C GLY A 43 -3.09 25.73 -2.15
N LYS A 44 -2.48 24.64 -2.63
CA LYS A 44 -3.15 23.69 -3.52
C LYS A 44 -4.03 22.73 -2.76
N LYS A 45 -5.12 22.29 -3.38
CA LYS A 45 -5.94 21.21 -2.86
C LYS A 45 -5.27 19.87 -3.12
N ILE A 46 -5.29 19.02 -2.12
CA ILE A 46 -4.94 17.61 -2.21
C ILE A 46 -6.19 16.78 -1.94
N PHE A 47 -6.36 15.69 -2.69
CA PHE A 47 -7.57 14.88 -2.71
C PHE A 47 -7.26 13.46 -2.28
N LEU A 48 -8.16 12.86 -1.51
CA LEU A 48 -8.18 11.45 -1.16
C LEU A 48 -9.35 10.79 -1.90
N VAL A 49 -9.05 10.08 -2.98
CA VAL A 49 -10.01 9.59 -3.97
C VAL A 49 -10.17 8.08 -3.85
N PRO A 50 -11.38 7.52 -3.68
CA PRO A 50 -11.59 6.08 -3.69
C PRO A 50 -11.25 5.47 -5.05
N MET A 51 -10.69 4.25 -5.06
CA MET A 51 -10.31 3.56 -6.29
C MET A 51 -11.38 2.58 -6.78
N ASP A 52 -12.07 1.90 -5.85
CA ASP A 52 -12.98 0.79 -6.18
C ASP A 52 -14.46 1.21 -6.27
N ARG A 53 -14.76 2.48 -6.03
CA ARG A 53 -16.11 3.05 -6.11
C ARG A 53 -16.10 4.39 -6.83
N PRO A 54 -17.25 4.88 -7.34
CA PRO A 54 -17.31 6.16 -8.04
C PRO A 54 -16.77 7.32 -7.18
N ALA A 55 -15.93 8.15 -7.79
CA ALA A 55 -15.45 9.40 -7.20
C ALA A 55 -16.56 10.46 -7.33
N THR A 56 -17.26 10.74 -6.25
CA THR A 56 -18.31 11.76 -6.15
C THR A 56 -17.93 12.81 -5.11
N MET A 57 -18.68 13.89 -5.01
CA MET A 57 -18.45 14.92 -3.98
C MET A 57 -18.59 14.36 -2.56
N GLU A 58 -19.34 13.27 -2.37
CA GLU A 58 -19.54 12.61 -1.08
C GLU A 58 -18.44 11.60 -0.75
N THR A 59 -17.75 11.08 -1.77
CA THR A 59 -16.75 10.00 -1.61
C THR A 59 -15.31 10.48 -1.75
N VAL A 60 -15.10 11.73 -2.18
CA VAL A 60 -13.78 12.34 -2.34
C VAL A 60 -13.55 13.37 -1.25
N ASP A 61 -12.58 13.10 -0.38
CA ASP A 61 -12.13 14.07 0.59
C ASP A 61 -11.10 15.01 -0.02
N SER A 62 -11.07 16.27 0.43
CA SER A 62 -10.05 17.23 0.01
C SER A 62 -9.67 18.19 1.12
N VAL A 63 -8.39 18.50 1.22
CA VAL A 63 -7.84 19.51 2.13
C VAL A 63 -6.89 20.41 1.37
N VAL A 64 -6.54 21.55 1.96
CA VAL A 64 -5.51 22.46 1.42
C VAL A 64 -4.16 22.10 2.06
N ILE A 65 -3.10 22.08 1.26
CA ILE A 65 -1.74 21.93 1.78
C ILE A 65 -1.31 23.25 2.42
N GLU A 66 -0.98 23.21 3.70
CA GLU A 66 -0.55 24.38 4.47
C GLU A 66 0.83 24.09 5.11
N ASN A 67 1.78 25.01 4.92
CA ASN A 67 3.14 24.86 5.46
C ASN A 67 3.82 23.51 5.09
N GLY A 68 3.53 23.01 3.89
CA GLY A 68 4.05 21.71 3.43
C GLY A 68 3.42 20.49 4.10
N THR A 69 2.29 20.64 4.79
CA THR A 69 1.60 19.54 5.49
C THR A 69 0.12 19.44 5.11
N PHE A 70 -0.46 18.26 5.32
CA PHE A 70 -1.89 18.01 5.18
C PHE A 70 -2.29 16.79 6.04
N GLU A 71 -3.59 16.70 6.36
CA GLU A 71 -4.12 15.59 7.15
C GLU A 71 -5.46 15.11 6.58
N PHE A 72 -5.69 13.80 6.65
CA PHE A 72 -6.99 13.18 6.38
C PHE A 72 -7.34 12.20 7.49
N THR A 73 -8.62 11.99 7.67
CA THR A 73 -9.15 10.89 8.50
C THR A 73 -10.14 10.08 7.66
N SER A 74 -10.00 8.77 7.65
CA SER A 74 -10.91 7.87 6.94
C SER A 74 -11.37 6.74 7.86
N ASP A 75 -12.65 6.45 7.83
CA ASP A 75 -13.32 5.35 8.53
C ASP A 75 -13.65 4.17 7.59
N VAL A 76 -13.29 4.28 6.33
CA VAL A 76 -13.51 3.24 5.31
C VAL A 76 -12.19 2.59 4.94
N ASN A 77 -12.05 1.28 5.23
CA ASN A 77 -10.88 0.49 4.86
C ASN A 77 -10.97 0.09 3.38
N GLU A 78 -10.34 0.89 2.52
CA GLU A 78 -10.33 0.69 1.07
C GLU A 78 -9.04 1.24 0.44
N ILE A 79 -8.79 0.89 -0.82
CA ILE A 79 -7.70 1.50 -1.58
C ILE A 79 -8.14 2.86 -2.09
N LYS A 80 -7.33 3.87 -1.81
CA LYS A 80 -7.52 5.26 -2.24
C LYS A 80 -6.30 5.78 -2.99
N VAL A 81 -6.50 6.86 -3.73
CA VAL A 81 -5.44 7.60 -4.41
C VAL A 81 -5.33 8.97 -3.79
N ILE A 82 -4.14 9.31 -3.31
CA ILE A 82 -3.80 10.68 -2.95
C ILE A 82 -3.24 11.38 -4.18
N ARG A 83 -3.83 12.55 -4.55
CA ARG A 83 -3.37 13.36 -5.67
C ARG A 83 -3.51 14.84 -5.41
N VAL A 84 -2.54 15.58 -5.90
CA VAL A 84 -2.58 17.05 -5.89
C VAL A 84 -3.21 17.51 -7.20
N ASP A 85 -4.26 18.32 -7.07
CA ASP A 85 -5.01 18.85 -8.23
C ASP A 85 -5.71 17.77 -9.06
N TYR A 86 -7.03 17.70 -8.94
CA TYR A 86 -7.86 16.60 -9.46
C TYR A 86 -7.72 16.35 -10.97
N HIS A 87 -7.34 17.37 -11.74
CA HIS A 87 -7.37 17.32 -13.21
C HIS A 87 -6.02 17.27 -13.90
N PHE A 88 -4.89 17.47 -13.21
CA PHE A 88 -3.63 17.64 -13.89
C PHE A 88 -2.38 17.09 -13.25
N ARG A 89 -1.45 16.78 -14.13
CA ARG A 89 -0.08 16.40 -13.89
C ARG A 89 0.70 17.54 -13.23
N SER A 90 0.61 17.63 -11.93
CA SER A 90 1.29 18.63 -11.11
C SER A 90 2.82 18.42 -10.99
N GLY A 91 3.39 17.45 -11.72
CA GLY A 91 4.80 17.07 -11.57
C GLY A 91 5.10 16.20 -10.35
N VAL A 92 4.08 15.91 -9.54
CA VAL A 92 4.15 14.95 -8.43
C VAL A 92 3.49 13.64 -8.81
N GLN A 93 3.94 12.56 -8.20
CA GLN A 93 3.38 11.24 -8.44
C GLN A 93 2.12 11.04 -7.59
N ASP A 94 1.01 10.63 -8.22
CA ASP A 94 -0.15 10.12 -7.51
C ASP A 94 0.26 8.93 -6.65
N LEU A 95 -0.28 8.85 -5.42
CA LEU A 95 0.08 7.83 -4.47
C LEU A 95 -1.13 6.96 -4.12
N LEU A 96 -1.01 5.65 -4.35
CA LEU A 96 -1.94 4.67 -3.79
C LEU A 96 -1.68 4.52 -2.29
N VAL A 97 -2.75 4.46 -1.51
CA VAL A 97 -2.75 4.17 -0.08
C VAL A 97 -3.90 3.23 0.27
N VAL A 98 -3.76 2.50 1.37
CA VAL A 98 -4.85 1.75 1.98
C VAL A 98 -5.29 2.50 3.23
N SER A 99 -6.54 2.90 3.29
CA SER A 99 -7.10 3.59 4.47
C SER A 99 -7.50 2.58 5.57
N GLU A 100 -6.57 1.69 5.93
CA GLU A 100 -6.74 0.78 7.07
C GLU A 100 -6.56 1.52 8.40
N PRO A 101 -7.19 1.03 9.50
CA PRO A 101 -7.06 1.65 10.81
C PRO A 101 -5.61 1.83 11.26
N GLY A 102 -5.28 2.99 11.81
CA GLY A 102 -3.96 3.35 12.33
C GLY A 102 -3.41 4.65 11.77
N ASP A 103 -2.16 4.93 12.11
CA ASP A 103 -1.45 6.15 11.72
C ASP A 103 -0.64 5.88 10.45
N LEU A 104 -0.93 6.61 9.38
CA LEU A 104 -0.28 6.53 8.08
C LEU A 104 0.51 7.82 7.80
N GLU A 105 1.81 7.69 7.63
CA GLU A 105 2.68 8.78 7.20
C GLU A 105 2.83 8.78 5.67
N VAL A 106 2.62 9.93 5.05
CA VAL A 106 2.65 10.10 3.60
C VAL A 106 3.62 11.21 3.21
N VAL A 107 4.39 10.97 2.15
CA VAL A 107 5.22 11.98 1.49
C VAL A 107 4.76 12.12 0.05
N ILE A 108 4.38 13.33 -0.35
CA ILE A 108 3.97 13.66 -1.72
C ILE A 108 5.08 14.45 -2.39
N ASP A 109 5.74 13.81 -3.34
CA ASP A 109 6.86 14.36 -4.11
C ASP A 109 6.89 13.74 -5.52
N SER A 110 7.98 13.97 -6.27
CA SER A 110 8.28 13.29 -7.54
C SER A 110 8.29 11.75 -7.38
N ILE A 111 8.69 11.26 -6.20
CA ILE A 111 8.60 9.86 -5.77
C ILE A 111 7.85 9.82 -4.45
N SER A 112 6.51 9.76 -4.53
CA SER A 112 5.66 9.72 -3.35
C SER A 112 5.74 8.37 -2.62
N SER A 113 5.56 8.37 -1.29
CA SER A 113 5.64 7.17 -0.45
C SER A 113 4.64 7.20 0.70
N ALA A 114 4.28 6.02 1.20
CA ALA A 114 3.45 5.83 2.38
C ALA A 114 4.03 4.74 3.27
N LYS A 115 3.91 4.89 4.60
CA LYS A 115 4.36 3.91 5.61
C LYS A 115 3.59 4.07 6.91
N GLY A 116 3.64 3.06 7.78
CA GLY A 116 3.13 3.12 9.14
C GLY A 116 2.01 2.13 9.44
N THR A 117 1.43 1.52 8.41
CA THR A 117 0.44 0.46 8.61
C THR A 117 0.77 -0.78 7.75
N PRO A 118 0.40 -1.99 8.17
CA PRO A 118 0.86 -3.24 7.53
C PRO A 118 0.55 -3.35 6.04
N GLN A 119 -0.66 -2.94 5.61
CA GLN A 119 -1.01 -3.00 4.19
C GLN A 119 -0.28 -1.91 3.40
N ASN A 120 -0.06 -0.71 3.96
CA ASN A 120 0.68 0.35 3.29
C ASN A 120 2.17 0.03 3.17
N ASP A 121 2.78 -0.62 4.16
CA ASP A 121 4.15 -1.12 4.06
C ASP A 121 4.28 -2.19 2.96
N SER A 122 3.26 -3.04 2.81
CA SER A 122 3.19 -4.02 1.72
C SER A 122 2.93 -3.37 0.36
N LEU A 123 2.09 -2.33 0.31
CA LEU A 123 1.82 -1.54 -0.88
C LEU A 123 3.08 -0.81 -1.36
N GLN A 124 3.90 -0.28 -0.45
CA GLN A 124 5.19 0.32 -0.78
C GLN A 124 6.14 -0.70 -1.42
N ARG A 125 6.22 -1.92 -0.89
CA ARG A 125 7.01 -3.01 -1.49
C ARG A 125 6.51 -3.37 -2.90
N TRP A 126 5.18 -3.40 -3.11
CA TRP A 126 4.62 -3.64 -4.43
C TRP A 126 4.90 -2.50 -5.40
N LYS A 127 4.87 -1.24 -4.95
CA LYS A 127 5.27 -0.07 -5.73
C LYS A 127 6.73 -0.21 -6.20
N GLU A 128 7.65 -0.50 -5.31
CA GLU A 128 9.07 -0.72 -5.63
C GLU A 128 9.29 -1.88 -6.61
N LEU A 129 8.54 -2.98 -6.44
CA LEU A 129 8.54 -4.10 -7.37
C LEU A 129 8.08 -3.67 -8.77
N THR A 130 7.02 -2.87 -8.84
CA THR A 130 6.44 -2.35 -10.09
C THR A 130 7.40 -1.39 -10.79
N GLU A 131 8.02 -0.49 -10.07
CA GLU A 131 9.01 0.45 -10.62
C GLU A 131 10.24 -0.29 -11.16
N ARG A 132 10.75 -1.28 -10.44
CA ARG A 132 11.85 -2.14 -10.88
C ARG A 132 11.50 -2.92 -12.12
N PHE A 133 10.33 -3.54 -12.16
CA PHE A 133 9.81 -4.23 -13.34
C PHE A 133 9.74 -3.29 -14.56
N ASN A 134 9.14 -2.11 -14.39
CA ASN A 134 9.03 -1.14 -15.47
C ASN A 134 10.41 -0.71 -16.00
N LYS A 135 11.35 -0.39 -15.10
CA LYS A 135 12.71 0.00 -15.45
C LYS A 135 13.44 -1.08 -16.25
N VAL A 136 13.33 -2.34 -15.84
CA VAL A 136 13.97 -3.47 -16.53
C VAL A 136 13.32 -3.74 -17.89
N CYS A 137 12.02 -3.54 -18.04
CA CYS A 137 11.31 -3.79 -19.30
C CYS A 137 11.58 -2.74 -20.38
N VAL A 138 11.96 -1.51 -20.05
CA VAL A 138 12.13 -0.42 -21.01
C VAL A 138 13.11 -0.77 -22.15
N PRO A 139 14.35 -1.22 -21.91
CA PRO A 139 15.30 -1.53 -22.98
C PRO A 139 14.79 -2.64 -23.91
N PHE A 140 14.14 -3.69 -23.37
CA PHE A 140 13.58 -4.77 -24.17
C PHE A 140 12.42 -4.29 -25.06
N ARG A 141 11.56 -3.42 -24.54
CA ARG A 141 10.48 -2.80 -25.33
C ARG A 141 11.02 -1.95 -26.47
N ILE A 142 12.05 -1.15 -26.22
CA ILE A 142 12.68 -0.28 -27.24
C ILE A 142 13.34 -1.14 -28.31
N THR A 143 14.15 -2.12 -27.92
CA THR A 143 14.85 -3.02 -28.85
C THR A 143 13.86 -3.83 -29.69
N GLY A 144 12.83 -4.42 -29.08
CA GLY A 144 11.79 -5.16 -29.79
C GLY A 144 11.05 -4.30 -30.80
N LYS A 145 10.61 -3.10 -30.41
CA LYS A 145 9.95 -2.16 -31.33
C LYS A 145 10.83 -1.71 -32.50
N ASN A 146 12.13 -1.52 -32.26
CA ASN A 146 13.07 -1.16 -33.33
C ASN A 146 13.32 -2.34 -34.27
N ALA A 147 13.41 -3.57 -33.75
CA ALA A 147 13.54 -4.79 -34.52
C ALA A 147 12.31 -5.04 -35.44
N GLU A 148 11.10 -4.85 -34.90
CA GLU A 148 9.85 -4.92 -35.67
C GLU A 148 9.85 -3.92 -36.83
N LYS A 149 10.22 -2.67 -36.59
CA LYS A 149 10.32 -1.63 -37.63
C LYS A 149 11.36 -1.94 -38.70
N ALA A 150 12.45 -2.62 -38.33
CA ALA A 150 13.53 -3.05 -39.25
C ALA A 150 13.24 -4.38 -39.96
N GLY A 151 12.09 -5.01 -39.70
CA GLY A 151 11.75 -6.33 -40.22
C GLY A 151 12.58 -7.49 -39.64
N ASN A 152 13.27 -7.26 -38.54
CA ASN A 152 14.07 -8.31 -37.88
C ASN A 152 13.19 -9.11 -36.90
N VAL A 153 12.48 -10.09 -37.48
CA VAL A 153 11.50 -10.92 -36.73
C VAL A 153 12.16 -11.70 -35.59
N ALA A 154 13.37 -12.24 -35.80
CA ALA A 154 14.05 -13.06 -34.81
C ALA A 154 14.35 -12.27 -33.52
N VAL A 155 14.88 -11.05 -33.65
CA VAL A 155 15.17 -10.18 -32.49
C VAL A 155 13.87 -9.70 -31.85
N ALA A 156 12.84 -9.39 -32.65
CA ALA A 156 11.55 -8.97 -32.09
C ALA A 156 10.92 -10.08 -31.22
N GLU A 157 10.94 -11.33 -31.70
CA GLU A 157 10.43 -12.48 -30.94
C GLU A 157 11.27 -12.79 -29.70
N GLU A 158 12.60 -12.68 -29.76
CA GLU A 158 13.47 -12.81 -28.61
C GLU A 158 13.12 -11.78 -27.53
N MET A 159 12.97 -10.51 -27.90
CA MET A 159 12.61 -9.45 -26.94
C MET A 159 11.22 -9.65 -26.34
N LYS A 160 10.27 -10.12 -27.14
CA LYS A 160 8.93 -10.49 -26.68
C LYS A 160 8.99 -11.62 -25.65
N SER A 161 9.74 -12.68 -25.92
CA SER A 161 9.92 -13.81 -24.99
C SER A 161 10.53 -13.36 -23.66
N LYS A 162 11.54 -12.48 -23.70
CA LYS A 162 12.14 -11.89 -22.48
C LYS A 162 11.12 -11.05 -21.69
N LEU A 163 10.33 -10.22 -22.38
CA LEU A 163 9.27 -9.43 -21.73
C LEU A 163 8.19 -10.30 -21.10
N ASP A 164 7.80 -11.40 -21.76
CA ASP A 164 6.80 -12.33 -21.21
C ASP A 164 7.33 -13.05 -19.98
N SER A 165 8.60 -13.45 -19.97
CA SER A 165 9.27 -14.03 -18.80
C SER A 165 9.30 -13.03 -17.62
N LEU A 166 9.69 -11.78 -17.87
CA LEU A 166 9.70 -10.73 -16.86
C LEU A 166 8.30 -10.43 -16.33
N ARG A 167 7.29 -10.39 -17.19
CA ARG A 167 5.88 -10.18 -16.83
C ARG A 167 5.35 -11.32 -15.95
N ASN A 168 5.68 -12.56 -16.31
CA ASN A 168 5.26 -13.72 -15.51
C ASN A 168 5.91 -13.71 -14.12
N ASN A 169 7.19 -13.34 -14.04
CA ASN A 169 7.87 -13.19 -12.76
C ASN A 169 7.27 -12.07 -11.91
N TYR A 170 6.97 -10.90 -12.50
CA TYR A 170 6.31 -9.78 -11.83
C TYR A 170 4.93 -10.18 -11.30
N ARG A 171 4.11 -10.86 -12.14
CA ARG A 171 2.78 -11.36 -11.73
C ARG A 171 2.87 -12.32 -10.56
N ARG A 172 3.81 -13.26 -10.63
CA ARG A 172 4.05 -14.23 -9.56
C ARG A 172 4.43 -13.54 -8.25
N GLN A 173 5.36 -12.59 -8.28
CA GLN A 173 5.78 -11.85 -7.08
C GLN A 173 4.64 -11.01 -6.51
N SER A 174 3.83 -10.35 -7.37
CA SER A 174 2.65 -9.59 -6.95
C SER A 174 1.58 -10.47 -6.31
N HIS A 175 1.33 -11.65 -6.88
CA HIS A 175 0.43 -12.64 -6.31
C HIS A 175 0.88 -13.10 -4.92
N TYR A 176 2.14 -13.52 -4.78
CA TYR A 176 2.67 -13.99 -3.50
C TYR A 176 2.73 -12.90 -2.44
N LEU A 177 2.92 -11.65 -2.84
CA LEU A 177 2.79 -10.53 -1.92
C LEU A 177 1.34 -10.43 -1.41
N GLY A 178 0.34 -10.60 -2.28
CA GLY A 178 -1.06 -10.73 -1.89
C GLY A 178 -1.30 -11.87 -0.91
N GLU A 179 -0.85 -13.08 -1.24
CA GLU A 179 -0.98 -14.28 -0.38
C GLU A 179 -0.26 -14.13 0.97
N SER A 180 0.81 -13.33 1.06
CA SER A 180 1.54 -13.09 2.32
C SER A 180 0.74 -12.29 3.35
N MET A 181 -0.29 -11.59 2.91
CA MET A 181 -1.27 -10.91 3.76
C MET A 181 -2.44 -11.86 4.00
N LYS A 182 -2.97 -11.92 5.22
CA LYS A 182 -4.09 -12.82 5.54
C LYS A 182 -5.41 -12.33 4.96
N GLU A 183 -5.62 -11.02 5.02
CA GLU A 183 -6.85 -10.34 4.63
C GLU A 183 -6.58 -8.85 4.42
N GLY A 184 -7.52 -8.14 3.82
CA GLY A 184 -7.53 -6.69 3.69
C GLY A 184 -7.68 -6.20 2.26
N ALA A 185 -7.89 -4.90 2.09
CA ALA A 185 -8.17 -4.30 0.79
C ALA A 185 -7.03 -4.54 -0.23
N LEU A 186 -5.78 -4.46 0.20
CA LEU A 186 -4.63 -4.73 -0.67
C LEU A 186 -4.50 -6.22 -1.01
N HIS A 187 -4.76 -7.12 -0.04
CA HIS A 187 -4.82 -8.56 -0.29
C HIS A 187 -5.78 -8.88 -1.43
N ASP A 188 -7.04 -8.44 -1.29
CA ASP A 188 -8.09 -8.70 -2.28
C ASP A 188 -7.75 -8.08 -3.64
N PHE A 189 -7.23 -6.86 -3.64
CA PHE A 189 -6.80 -6.18 -4.85
C PHE A 189 -5.71 -6.96 -5.59
N LEU A 190 -4.64 -7.36 -4.90
CA LEU A 190 -3.51 -8.05 -5.54
C LEU A 190 -3.91 -9.44 -6.06
N LEU A 191 -4.69 -10.21 -5.31
CA LEU A 191 -5.16 -11.52 -5.77
C LEU A 191 -6.13 -11.42 -6.95
N LYS A 192 -6.96 -10.40 -6.99
CA LYS A 192 -7.86 -10.11 -8.12
C LYS A 192 -7.08 -9.66 -9.38
N GLN A 193 -6.08 -8.79 -9.21
CA GLN A 193 -5.28 -8.28 -10.34
C GLN A 193 -4.26 -9.29 -10.88
N PHE A 194 -3.74 -10.14 -10.00
CA PHE A 194 -2.72 -11.13 -10.32
C PHE A 194 -3.17 -12.54 -9.92
N PRO A 195 -4.27 -13.05 -10.50
CA PRO A 195 -4.75 -14.39 -10.18
C PRO A 195 -3.73 -15.44 -10.58
N LYS A 196 -3.70 -16.56 -9.86
CA LYS A 196 -2.80 -17.69 -10.12
C LYS A 196 -3.11 -18.40 -11.42
N THR A 197 -4.38 -18.39 -11.80
CA THR A 197 -4.90 -19.05 -12.99
C THR A 197 -5.78 -18.11 -13.81
N TYR A 198 -6.00 -18.45 -15.07
CA TYR A 198 -6.99 -17.78 -15.93
C TYR A 198 -7.76 -18.80 -16.74
N LYS A 199 -8.99 -18.43 -17.11
CA LYS A 199 -9.84 -19.26 -17.98
C LYS A 199 -9.45 -19.09 -19.44
N LYS A 200 -9.05 -20.17 -20.09
CA LYS A 200 -8.69 -20.22 -21.52
C LYS A 200 -9.74 -21.02 -22.26
N LYS A 201 -10.29 -20.43 -23.34
CA LYS A 201 -11.16 -21.17 -24.27
C LYS A 201 -10.30 -22.01 -25.19
N MET A 202 -10.54 -23.29 -25.19
CA MET A 202 -9.84 -24.27 -26.02
C MET A 202 -10.45 -24.34 -27.45
N PRO A 203 -9.73 -24.91 -28.43
CA PRO A 203 -10.23 -25.04 -29.81
C PRO A 203 -11.53 -25.84 -29.94
N ASP A 204 -11.80 -26.79 -29.03
CA ASP A 204 -13.02 -27.58 -28.94
C ASP A 204 -14.20 -26.86 -28.30
N GLY A 205 -13.99 -25.61 -27.87
CA GLY A 205 -15.00 -24.79 -27.19
C GLY A 205 -15.05 -24.98 -25.70
N SER A 206 -14.32 -25.93 -25.11
CA SER A 206 -14.20 -26.11 -23.67
C SER A 206 -13.46 -24.93 -23.01
N ILE A 207 -13.65 -24.77 -21.70
CA ILE A 207 -12.93 -23.75 -20.90
C ILE A 207 -12.05 -24.48 -19.90
N GLU A 208 -10.74 -24.28 -20.03
CA GLU A 208 -9.75 -24.82 -19.09
C GLU A 208 -9.19 -23.71 -18.21
N GLU A 209 -8.90 -24.05 -16.97
CA GLU A 209 -8.19 -23.19 -16.04
C GLU A 209 -6.69 -23.42 -16.18
N VAL A 210 -5.98 -22.42 -16.67
CA VAL A 210 -4.55 -22.49 -17.01
C VAL A 210 -3.77 -21.60 -16.04
N PRO A 211 -2.64 -22.08 -15.49
CA PRO A 211 -1.82 -21.23 -14.62
C PRO A 211 -1.16 -20.09 -15.39
N PHE A 212 -1.15 -18.89 -14.81
CA PHE A 212 -0.38 -17.76 -15.33
C PHE A 212 1.13 -17.95 -15.11
N PHE A 213 1.48 -18.65 -14.02
CA PHE A 213 2.86 -18.94 -13.61
C PHE A 213 2.90 -20.25 -12.82
N LYS A 214 4.03 -20.94 -12.92
CA LYS A 214 4.32 -22.17 -12.17
C LYS A 214 5.16 -21.85 -10.95
#